data_08508d156f5282f7f5f8e20d06799380
#
_entry.id   08508d156f5282f7f5f8e20d06799380
#
_cell.length_a   1.000
_cell.length_b   1.000
_cell.length_c   1.000
_cell.angle_alpha   90.00
_cell.angle_beta   90.00
_cell.angle_gamma   90.00
#
_symmetry.space_group_name_H-M   'P 1'
#
loop_
_entity.id
_entity.type
_entity.pdbx_description
1 polymer ?
#
loop_
_entity_poly.entity_id
_entity_poly.type
_entity_poly.pdbx_seq_one_letter_code
_entity_poly.pdbx_strand_id
1 'polypeptide(L)'
;MSVRVDTPDAVGLAVDSHVEPETVKARGYWELVWIRFRRDKIALLSFGVVVLLFAAAFAGAPLAAHLLGHGPNTIFDYGTNPTTFTPVGPWSHISAAQLGQDPTHFGKTLLILGADGQLGRDLFLRILYGAQVSLEVGVFATFGSVVLGVIMGLLAGYLRGWIDTVISRLIEIVMVFPYLLFIIALKIVAGPALNNVTLGFLPKGVFTLALIFTVFGWFYPARIMRGVVLSLREKEFVEAARMTGASDLRIMRSHLLPHLVAPIIVYSTLIIATNILAEAGLSFLGLGIDLPTPSWGNLLSTAPDYYRTQVWILIFPGLAILITTMAFNLLGDGLRDAFDPRSTI
;
A
#
# COMPACT_ATOMS: atom_id res chain seq x y z
N MET A 1 -53.83 69.95 -37.17
CA MET A 1 -53.02 69.92 -35.97
C MET A 1 -52.29 68.58 -35.98
N SER A 2 -51.13 68.56 -36.63
CA SER A 2 -50.33 67.35 -36.86
C SER A 2 -49.26 67.29 -35.81
N VAL A 3 -49.31 66.25 -34.98
CA VAL A 3 -48.29 65.97 -34.00
C VAL A 3 -47.15 65.15 -34.66
N ARG A 4 -45.96 65.74 -34.74
CA ARG A 4 -44.72 65.05 -35.11
C ARG A 4 -44.23 64.23 -33.89
N VAL A 5 -44.06 62.96 -34.07
CA VAL A 5 -43.39 62.09 -33.12
C VAL A 5 -41.90 62.00 -33.56
N ASP A 6 -41.05 62.62 -32.81
CA ASP A 6 -39.58 62.50 -32.96
C ASP A 6 -39.14 61.13 -32.47
N THR A 7 -38.56 60.35 -33.36
CA THR A 7 -37.84 59.06 -33.00
C THR A 7 -36.45 59.39 -32.48
N PRO A 8 -36.05 58.86 -31.32
CA PRO A 8 -34.66 59.03 -30.82
C PRO A 8 -33.69 58.19 -31.68
N ASP A 9 -32.58 58.82 -31.99
CA ASP A 9 -31.45 58.26 -32.72
C ASP A 9 -31.01 56.93 -32.17
N ALA A 10 -30.93 55.90 -33.01
CA ALA A 10 -30.29 54.61 -32.71
C ALA A 10 -28.77 54.83 -32.51
N VAL A 11 -28.32 54.85 -31.25
CA VAL A 11 -26.94 54.78 -30.93
C VAL A 11 -26.48 53.39 -31.36
N GLY A 12 -25.73 53.35 -32.46
CA GLY A 12 -25.07 52.14 -32.94
C GLY A 12 -24.00 51.71 -31.95
N LEU A 13 -24.34 50.75 -31.08
CA LEU A 13 -23.36 49.98 -30.36
C LEU A 13 -22.62 49.10 -31.38
N ALA A 14 -21.46 49.59 -31.81
CA ALA A 14 -20.48 48.75 -32.52
C ALA A 14 -20.09 47.60 -31.55
N VAL A 15 -20.70 46.44 -31.73
CA VAL A 15 -20.26 45.21 -31.12
C VAL A 15 -18.91 44.89 -31.74
N ASP A 16 -17.84 45.15 -30.97
CA ASP A 16 -16.48 44.79 -31.33
C ASP A 16 -16.38 43.26 -31.39
N SER A 17 -16.58 42.69 -32.60
CA SER A 17 -16.70 41.25 -32.86
C SER A 17 -15.32 40.57 -33.03
N HIS A 18 -14.24 41.13 -32.50
CA HIS A 18 -12.90 40.53 -32.51
C HIS A 18 -12.53 39.93 -31.16
N VAL A 19 -13.44 39.21 -30.50
CA VAL A 19 -13.01 38.21 -29.50
C VAL A 19 -12.64 36.97 -30.31
N GLU A 20 -11.35 36.85 -30.66
CA GLU A 20 -10.84 35.59 -31.15
C GLU A 20 -11.21 34.49 -30.11
N PRO A 21 -11.86 33.41 -30.55
CA PRO A 21 -12.16 32.33 -29.62
C PRO A 21 -10.81 31.78 -29.11
N GLU A 22 -10.44 32.08 -27.85
CA GLU A 22 -9.37 31.37 -27.20
C GLU A 22 -9.63 29.87 -27.42
N THR A 23 -8.80 29.25 -28.20
CA THR A 23 -8.86 27.81 -28.42
C THR A 23 -8.56 27.14 -27.10
N VAL A 24 -9.59 26.94 -26.30
CA VAL A 24 -9.52 26.16 -25.06
C VAL A 24 -9.14 24.74 -25.47
N LYS A 25 -7.85 24.42 -25.42
CA LYS A 25 -7.39 23.04 -25.62
C LYS A 25 -8.12 22.16 -24.61
N ALA A 26 -9.03 21.33 -25.10
CA ALA A 26 -9.68 20.33 -24.26
C ALA A 26 -8.59 19.40 -23.68
N ARG A 27 -8.31 19.57 -22.40
CA ARG A 27 -7.34 18.74 -21.68
C ARG A 27 -7.95 17.37 -21.41
N GLY A 28 -7.18 16.32 -21.64
CA GLY A 28 -7.61 14.95 -21.32
C GLY A 28 -7.81 14.76 -19.80
N TYR A 29 -8.72 13.87 -19.44
CA TYR A 29 -9.00 13.55 -18.03
C TYR A 29 -7.72 13.26 -17.21
N TRP A 30 -6.83 12.40 -17.72
CA TRP A 30 -5.57 12.04 -17.07
C TRP A 30 -4.58 13.18 -16.95
N GLU A 31 -4.58 14.10 -17.93
CA GLU A 31 -3.76 15.32 -17.86
C GLU A 31 -4.21 16.22 -16.70
N LEU A 32 -5.52 16.38 -16.52
CA LEU A 32 -6.07 17.15 -15.41
C LEU A 32 -5.76 16.52 -14.05
N VAL A 33 -5.89 15.20 -13.92
CA VAL A 33 -5.51 14.45 -12.71
C VAL A 33 -4.03 14.67 -12.39
N TRP A 34 -3.14 14.57 -13.40
CA TRP A 34 -1.72 14.78 -13.21
C TRP A 34 -1.37 16.21 -12.79
N ILE A 35 -2.01 17.20 -13.39
CA ILE A 35 -1.80 18.62 -13.03
C ILE A 35 -2.22 18.89 -11.59
N ARG A 36 -3.35 18.34 -11.15
CA ARG A 36 -3.84 18.48 -9.77
C ARG A 36 -2.91 17.78 -8.80
N PHE A 37 -2.54 16.54 -9.08
CA PHE A 37 -1.60 15.78 -8.26
C PHE A 37 -0.26 16.50 -8.09
N ARG A 38 0.30 17.08 -9.15
CA ARG A 38 1.56 17.84 -9.07
C ARG A 38 1.47 19.14 -8.29
N ARG A 39 0.28 19.69 -8.09
CA ARG A 39 0.08 20.89 -7.25
C ARG A 39 -0.01 20.57 -5.77
N ASP A 40 -0.37 19.37 -5.41
CA ASP A 40 -0.37 18.91 -4.03
C ASP A 40 1.03 18.49 -3.60
N LYS A 41 1.66 19.37 -2.80
CA LYS A 41 3.03 19.15 -2.29
C LYS A 41 3.12 17.98 -1.32
N ILE A 42 2.03 17.72 -0.55
CA ILE A 42 1.99 16.62 0.42
C ILE A 42 1.91 15.29 -0.34
N ALA A 43 1.05 15.21 -1.34
CA ALA A 43 0.95 14.03 -2.21
C ALA A 43 2.26 13.72 -2.94
N LEU A 44 2.94 14.74 -3.48
CA LEU A 44 4.25 14.59 -4.13
C LEU A 44 5.34 14.14 -3.16
N LEU A 45 5.39 14.72 -1.95
CA LEU A 45 6.34 14.30 -0.92
C LEU A 45 6.09 12.84 -0.54
N SER A 46 4.84 12.47 -0.31
CA SER A 46 4.45 11.10 0.05
C SER A 46 4.78 10.10 -1.07
N PHE A 47 4.53 10.46 -2.32
CA PHE A 47 4.96 9.67 -3.47
C PHE A 47 6.48 9.49 -3.50
N GLY A 48 7.24 10.58 -3.29
CA GLY A 48 8.70 10.52 -3.19
C GLY A 48 9.19 9.60 -2.07
N VAL A 49 8.56 9.66 -0.89
CA VAL A 49 8.87 8.77 0.24
C VAL A 49 8.56 7.31 -0.11
N VAL A 50 7.42 7.02 -0.74
CA VAL A 50 7.08 5.65 -1.20
C VAL A 50 8.12 5.13 -2.19
N VAL A 51 8.49 5.93 -3.20
CA VAL A 51 9.52 5.55 -4.17
C VAL A 51 10.87 5.30 -3.48
N LEU A 52 11.25 6.17 -2.53
CA LEU A 52 12.47 5.99 -1.75
C LEU A 52 12.46 4.71 -0.91
N LEU A 53 11.32 4.38 -0.28
CA LEU A 53 11.16 3.15 0.48
C LEU A 53 11.33 1.90 -0.40
N PHE A 54 10.71 1.88 -1.58
CA PHE A 54 10.91 0.79 -2.54
C PHE A 54 12.36 0.71 -3.04
N ALA A 55 12.98 1.85 -3.37
CA ALA A 55 14.37 1.89 -3.79
C ALA A 55 15.32 1.40 -2.67
N ALA A 56 15.11 1.85 -1.42
CA ALA A 56 15.87 1.42 -0.26
C ALA A 56 15.70 -0.08 0.02
N ALA A 57 14.46 -0.59 -0.09
CA ALA A 57 14.16 -1.99 0.13
C ALA A 57 14.77 -2.90 -0.94
N PHE A 58 14.51 -2.64 -2.21
CA PHE A 58 14.84 -3.58 -3.29
C PHE A 58 16.22 -3.36 -3.94
N ALA A 59 16.72 -2.12 -3.95
CA ALA A 59 18.06 -1.80 -4.43
C ALA A 59 19.05 -1.52 -3.30
N GLY A 60 18.62 -0.78 -2.27
CA GLY A 60 19.45 -0.39 -1.14
C GLY A 60 19.85 -1.57 -0.25
N ALA A 61 18.94 -2.49 0.05
CA ALA A 61 19.22 -3.64 0.92
C ALA A 61 20.33 -4.57 0.36
N PRO A 62 20.26 -5.07 -0.89
CA PRO A 62 21.33 -5.89 -1.45
C PRO A 62 22.64 -5.11 -1.64
N LEU A 63 22.57 -3.83 -2.00
CA LEU A 63 23.75 -2.97 -2.10
C LEU A 63 24.43 -2.81 -0.74
N ALA A 64 23.67 -2.52 0.31
CA ALA A 64 24.19 -2.38 1.66
C ALA A 64 24.80 -3.68 2.16
N ALA A 65 24.16 -4.83 1.92
CA ALA A 65 24.71 -6.14 2.27
C ALA A 65 26.03 -6.42 1.55
N HIS A 66 26.13 -6.05 0.28
CA HIS A 66 27.38 -6.19 -0.49
C HIS A 66 28.49 -5.28 0.04
N LEU A 67 28.18 -4.00 0.34
CA LEU A 67 29.16 -3.04 0.86
C LEU A 67 29.64 -3.38 2.26
N LEU A 68 28.76 -3.89 3.11
CA LEU A 68 29.09 -4.32 4.48
C LEU A 68 29.73 -5.71 4.55
N GLY A 69 29.66 -6.51 3.48
CA GLY A 69 30.24 -7.84 3.38
C GLY A 69 29.52 -8.93 4.18
N HIS A 70 28.28 -8.67 4.64
CA HIS A 70 27.46 -9.63 5.37
C HIS A 70 25.97 -9.47 5.09
N GLY A 71 25.20 -10.53 5.41
CA GLY A 71 23.75 -10.54 5.20
C GLY A 71 22.94 -10.17 6.44
N PRO A 72 21.60 -10.00 6.32
CA PRO A 72 20.73 -9.60 7.43
C PRO A 72 20.61 -10.66 8.53
N ASN A 73 20.97 -11.91 8.26
CA ASN A 73 20.87 -13.03 9.19
C ASN A 73 22.24 -13.48 9.76
N THR A 74 23.32 -12.78 9.40
CA THR A 74 24.66 -13.05 9.95
C THR A 74 24.65 -12.77 11.45
N ILE A 75 25.07 -13.75 12.24
CA ILE A 75 25.15 -13.70 13.70
C ILE A 75 26.59 -13.35 14.09
N PHE A 76 26.75 -12.26 14.85
CA PHE A 76 28.03 -11.81 15.36
C PHE A 76 28.12 -12.08 16.87
N ASP A 77 29.10 -12.84 17.32
CA ASP A 77 29.34 -13.10 18.75
C ASP A 77 29.50 -11.82 19.55
N TYR A 78 30.17 -10.83 18.96
CA TYR A 78 30.43 -9.54 19.56
C TYR A 78 29.31 -8.48 19.26
N GLY A 79 28.23 -8.91 18.64
CA GLY A 79 27.00 -8.08 18.47
C GLY A 79 26.21 -7.92 19.77
N THR A 80 26.55 -8.73 20.80
CA THR A 80 26.00 -8.62 22.15
C THR A 80 27.14 -8.42 23.15
N ASN A 81 26.85 -7.65 24.20
CA ASN A 81 27.81 -7.46 25.31
C ASN A 81 27.93 -8.75 26.10
N PRO A 82 29.12 -9.33 26.27
CA PRO A 82 29.30 -10.64 26.91
C PRO A 82 28.95 -10.66 28.41
N THR A 83 28.91 -9.51 29.07
CA THR A 83 28.57 -9.37 30.49
C THR A 83 27.11 -9.10 30.76
N THR A 84 26.47 -8.27 29.93
CA THR A 84 25.09 -7.85 30.12
C THR A 84 24.11 -8.57 29.18
N PHE A 85 24.61 -9.33 28.20
CA PHE A 85 23.82 -9.98 27.14
C PHE A 85 22.87 -9.04 26.38
N THR A 86 23.21 -7.74 26.40
CA THR A 86 22.45 -6.74 25.68
C THR A 86 23.06 -6.46 24.30
N PRO A 87 22.24 -6.18 23.27
CA PRO A 87 22.73 -5.83 21.94
C PRO A 87 23.58 -4.56 21.99
N VAL A 88 24.63 -4.51 21.17
CA VAL A 88 25.48 -3.31 21.04
C VAL A 88 24.70 -2.17 20.35
N GLY A 89 25.01 -0.94 20.75
CA GLY A 89 24.31 0.26 20.27
C GLY A 89 24.64 0.67 18.83
N PRO A 90 23.95 1.71 18.33
CA PRO A 90 24.27 2.31 17.05
C PRO A 90 25.73 2.77 16.97
N TRP A 91 26.29 2.74 15.73
CA TRP A 91 27.68 3.12 15.43
C TRP A 91 28.74 2.28 16.15
N SER A 92 28.41 1.06 16.57
CA SER A 92 29.36 0.17 17.21
C SER A 92 30.25 -0.53 16.19
N HIS A 93 31.57 -0.52 16.47
CA HIS A 93 32.57 -1.31 15.74
C HIS A 93 32.82 -2.61 16.49
N ILE A 94 32.43 -3.72 15.90
CA ILE A 94 32.62 -5.05 16.49
C ILE A 94 33.56 -5.89 15.64
N SER A 95 34.04 -7.02 16.18
CA SER A 95 34.74 -8.00 15.36
C SER A 95 33.82 -8.55 14.28
N ALA A 96 34.32 -8.67 13.06
CA ALA A 96 33.59 -9.29 11.95
C ALA A 96 33.49 -10.81 12.05
N ALA A 97 34.06 -11.43 13.09
CA ALA A 97 33.94 -12.85 13.36
C ALA A 97 32.47 -13.23 13.56
N GLN A 98 32.05 -14.26 12.84
CA GLN A 98 30.72 -14.85 12.99
C GLN A 98 30.74 -15.84 14.17
N LEU A 99 29.55 -16.30 14.56
CA LEU A 99 29.36 -17.22 15.66
C LEU A 99 30.34 -18.43 15.59
N GLY A 100 31.15 -18.59 16.63
CA GLY A 100 32.12 -19.69 16.76
C GLY A 100 33.43 -19.49 16.00
N GLN A 101 33.73 -18.30 15.47
CA GLN A 101 35.01 -17.97 14.82
C GLN A 101 35.94 -17.22 15.77
N ASP A 102 37.26 -17.44 15.64
CA ASP A 102 38.26 -16.72 16.43
C ASP A 102 38.33 -15.23 15.99
N PRO A 103 38.02 -14.28 16.89
CA PRO A 103 37.95 -12.86 16.56
C PRO A 103 39.27 -12.23 16.13
N THR A 104 40.39 -12.87 16.46
CA THR A 104 41.75 -12.35 16.17
C THR A 104 42.11 -12.37 14.68
N HIS A 105 41.41 -13.19 13.89
CA HIS A 105 41.64 -13.37 12.45
C HIS A 105 40.73 -12.52 11.58
N PHE A 106 39.77 -11.78 12.15
CA PHE A 106 38.78 -10.97 11.42
C PHE A 106 38.97 -9.49 11.68
N GLY A 107 38.69 -8.68 10.65
CA GLY A 107 38.64 -7.23 10.76
C GLY A 107 37.47 -6.76 11.64
N LYS A 108 37.30 -5.44 11.70
CA LYS A 108 36.11 -4.83 12.36
C LYS A 108 35.03 -4.57 11.37
N THR A 109 33.76 -4.80 11.75
CA THR A 109 32.57 -4.37 11.02
C THR A 109 31.82 -3.29 11.78
N LEU A 110 31.16 -2.39 11.07
CA LEU A 110 30.37 -1.30 11.65
C LEU A 110 28.89 -1.69 11.64
N LEU A 111 28.27 -1.67 12.82
CA LEU A 111 26.82 -1.78 12.97
C LEU A 111 26.22 -0.36 13.04
N ILE A 112 25.65 0.12 11.91
CA ILE A 112 25.17 1.49 11.77
C ILE A 112 24.04 1.78 12.76
N LEU A 113 23.04 0.92 12.88
CA LEU A 113 21.91 1.04 13.80
C LEU A 113 22.05 0.14 15.02
N GLY A 114 23.24 -0.45 15.23
CA GLY A 114 23.47 -1.41 16.30
C GLY A 114 23.00 -2.81 15.94
N ALA A 115 22.94 -3.68 16.96
CA ALA A 115 22.49 -5.06 16.81
C ALA A 115 21.01 -5.27 17.19
N ASP A 116 20.39 -6.30 16.62
CA ASP A 116 19.05 -6.75 16.97
C ASP A 116 19.09 -7.92 17.98
N GLY A 117 18.46 -7.76 19.13
CA GLY A 117 18.22 -8.80 20.12
C GLY A 117 19.46 -9.60 20.54
N GLN A 118 19.25 -10.82 21.05
CA GLN A 118 20.30 -11.69 21.61
C GLN A 118 21.23 -12.29 20.57
N LEU A 119 20.83 -12.32 19.29
CA LEU A 119 21.64 -12.94 18.24
C LEU A 119 22.70 -12.00 17.64
N GLY A 120 22.74 -10.75 18.07
CA GLY A 120 23.76 -9.80 17.63
C GLY A 120 23.79 -9.50 16.13
N ARG A 121 22.67 -9.66 15.41
CA ARG A 121 22.58 -9.44 13.97
C ARG A 121 22.47 -7.95 13.64
N ASP A 122 22.89 -7.54 12.45
CA ASP A 122 22.87 -6.15 12.01
C ASP A 122 21.43 -5.62 11.86
N LEU A 123 21.03 -4.70 12.74
CA LEU A 123 19.70 -4.09 12.74
C LEU A 123 19.45 -3.25 11.48
N PHE A 124 20.45 -2.55 10.94
CA PHE A 124 20.30 -1.74 9.74
C PHE A 124 19.92 -2.60 8.52
N LEU A 125 20.68 -3.67 8.26
CA LEU A 125 20.36 -4.60 7.20
C LEU A 125 18.98 -5.26 7.42
N ARG A 126 18.67 -5.63 8.64
CA ARG A 126 17.39 -6.25 8.97
C ARG A 126 16.20 -5.29 8.76
N ILE A 127 16.37 -3.99 8.98
CA ILE A 127 15.33 -2.99 8.67
C ILE A 127 15.14 -2.86 7.16
N LEU A 128 16.24 -2.83 6.38
CA LEU A 128 16.14 -2.74 4.91
C LEU A 128 15.50 -3.99 4.29
N TYR A 129 15.93 -5.19 4.70
CA TYR A 129 15.33 -6.45 4.23
C TYR A 129 13.92 -6.65 4.80
N GLY A 130 13.67 -6.17 6.02
CA GLY A 130 12.34 -6.12 6.61
C GLY A 130 11.38 -5.24 5.82
N ALA A 131 11.90 -4.15 5.23
CA ALA A 131 11.14 -3.32 4.30
C ALA A 131 10.67 -4.11 3.06
N GLN A 132 11.55 -4.92 2.45
CA GLN A 132 11.15 -5.78 1.31
C GLN A 132 9.96 -6.64 1.69
N VAL A 133 10.09 -7.39 2.77
CA VAL A 133 9.10 -8.36 3.22
C VAL A 133 7.77 -7.69 3.57
N SER A 134 7.79 -6.61 4.36
CA SER A 134 6.57 -5.91 4.76
C SER A 134 5.87 -5.22 3.57
N LEU A 135 6.65 -4.65 2.61
CA LEU A 135 6.11 -4.09 1.37
C LEU A 135 5.55 -5.17 0.44
N GLU A 136 6.23 -6.32 0.30
CA GLU A 136 5.75 -7.45 -0.51
C GLU A 136 4.41 -7.96 0.01
N VAL A 137 4.28 -8.22 1.31
CA VAL A 137 2.99 -8.62 1.90
C VAL A 137 1.93 -7.57 1.65
N GLY A 138 2.22 -6.29 1.92
CA GLY A 138 1.30 -5.18 1.73
C GLY A 138 0.78 -5.08 0.28
N VAL A 139 1.69 -5.13 -0.70
CA VAL A 139 1.36 -4.99 -2.12
C VAL A 139 0.63 -6.23 -2.66
N PHE A 140 1.16 -7.45 -2.43
CA PHE A 140 0.54 -8.67 -2.97
C PHE A 140 -0.83 -8.93 -2.35
N ALA A 141 -0.98 -8.74 -1.04
CA ALA A 141 -2.26 -8.85 -0.37
C ALA A 141 -3.29 -7.85 -0.91
N THR A 142 -2.86 -6.60 -1.11
CA THR A 142 -3.73 -5.55 -1.67
C THR A 142 -4.12 -5.87 -3.10
N PHE A 143 -3.16 -6.26 -3.94
CA PHE A 143 -3.44 -6.62 -5.33
C PHE A 143 -4.49 -7.73 -5.42
N GLY A 144 -4.30 -8.82 -4.67
CA GLY A 144 -5.25 -9.92 -4.63
C GLY A 144 -6.63 -9.49 -4.10
N SER A 145 -6.67 -8.78 -2.98
CA SER A 145 -7.92 -8.29 -2.37
C SER A 145 -8.70 -7.35 -3.28
N VAL A 146 -7.99 -6.44 -3.96
CA VAL A 146 -8.62 -5.46 -4.87
C VAL A 146 -9.13 -6.16 -6.13
N VAL A 147 -8.35 -7.06 -6.72
CA VAL A 147 -8.79 -7.82 -7.91
C VAL A 147 -10.06 -8.62 -7.60
N LEU A 148 -10.06 -9.39 -6.52
CA LEU A 148 -11.25 -10.14 -6.09
C LEU A 148 -12.42 -9.19 -5.76
N GLY A 149 -12.14 -8.11 -5.04
CA GLY A 149 -13.14 -7.11 -4.65
C GLY A 149 -13.77 -6.41 -5.86
N VAL A 150 -12.98 -6.04 -6.86
CA VAL A 150 -13.50 -5.44 -8.11
C VAL A 150 -14.36 -6.43 -8.87
N ILE A 151 -13.93 -7.69 -9.02
CA ILE A 151 -14.73 -8.72 -9.70
C ILE A 151 -16.06 -8.93 -8.98
N MET A 152 -16.02 -9.16 -7.66
CA MET A 152 -17.23 -9.40 -6.86
C MET A 152 -18.14 -8.17 -6.81
N GLY A 153 -17.55 -6.97 -6.69
CA GLY A 153 -18.29 -5.70 -6.70
C GLY A 153 -18.96 -5.41 -8.05
N LEU A 154 -18.28 -5.68 -9.16
CA LEU A 154 -18.86 -5.58 -10.51
C LEU A 154 -20.02 -6.56 -10.70
N LEU A 155 -19.83 -7.82 -10.34
CA LEU A 155 -20.87 -8.85 -10.48
C LEU A 155 -22.09 -8.51 -9.64
N ALA A 156 -21.92 -8.17 -8.36
CA ALA A 156 -23.02 -7.83 -7.45
C ALA A 156 -23.74 -6.54 -7.89
N GLY A 157 -23.00 -5.48 -8.22
CA GLY A 157 -23.56 -4.19 -8.59
C GLY A 157 -24.26 -4.19 -9.95
N TYR A 158 -23.73 -4.94 -10.93
CA TYR A 158 -24.29 -4.94 -12.28
C TYR A 158 -25.40 -5.98 -12.45
N LEU A 159 -25.19 -7.25 -12.11
CA LEU A 159 -26.14 -8.33 -12.39
C LEU A 159 -27.38 -8.28 -11.46
N ARG A 160 -27.23 -7.77 -10.22
CA ARG A 160 -28.32 -7.73 -9.22
C ARG A 160 -28.92 -9.13 -8.91
N GLY A 161 -30.11 -9.15 -8.29
CA GLY A 161 -30.86 -10.37 -8.02
C GLY A 161 -30.14 -11.31 -7.04
N TRP A 162 -30.15 -12.60 -7.33
CA TRP A 162 -29.59 -13.61 -6.42
C TRP A 162 -28.06 -13.51 -6.30
N ILE A 163 -27.35 -13.10 -7.37
CA ILE A 163 -25.89 -12.92 -7.35
C ILE A 163 -25.50 -11.81 -6.36
N ASP A 164 -26.18 -10.68 -6.41
CA ASP A 164 -25.99 -9.59 -5.46
C ASP A 164 -26.32 -10.03 -4.03
N THR A 165 -27.42 -10.75 -3.85
CA THR A 165 -27.80 -11.25 -2.54
C THR A 165 -26.75 -12.19 -1.94
N VAL A 166 -26.24 -13.15 -2.71
CA VAL A 166 -25.21 -14.10 -2.26
C VAL A 166 -23.90 -13.38 -1.90
N ILE A 167 -23.41 -12.52 -2.81
CA ILE A 167 -22.15 -11.79 -2.57
C ILE A 167 -22.29 -10.85 -1.36
N SER A 168 -23.40 -10.12 -1.25
CA SER A 168 -23.65 -9.23 -0.11
C SER A 168 -23.74 -10.00 1.21
N ARG A 169 -24.37 -11.19 1.25
CA ARG A 169 -24.42 -12.04 2.44
C ARG A 169 -23.04 -12.58 2.81
N LEU A 170 -22.22 -12.98 1.83
CA LEU A 170 -20.83 -13.36 2.10
C LEU A 170 -20.03 -12.21 2.71
N ILE A 171 -20.16 -10.99 2.16
CA ILE A 171 -19.52 -9.79 2.71
C ILE A 171 -19.98 -9.56 4.16
N GLU A 172 -21.28 -9.61 4.43
CA GLU A 172 -21.84 -9.41 5.77
C GLU A 172 -21.32 -10.46 6.77
N ILE A 173 -21.31 -11.74 6.39
CA ILE A 173 -20.79 -12.83 7.23
C ILE A 173 -19.33 -12.59 7.59
N VAL A 174 -18.47 -12.30 6.61
CA VAL A 174 -17.03 -12.08 6.86
C VAL A 174 -16.82 -10.85 7.75
N MET A 175 -17.60 -9.79 7.56
CA MET A 175 -17.47 -8.55 8.35
C MET A 175 -17.91 -8.68 9.82
N VAL A 176 -18.73 -9.69 10.17
CA VAL A 176 -19.13 -9.96 11.57
C VAL A 176 -17.97 -10.55 12.37
N PHE A 177 -17.07 -11.27 11.73
CA PHE A 177 -15.93 -11.86 12.43
C PHE A 177 -14.86 -10.82 12.74
N PRO A 178 -14.27 -10.84 13.96
CA PRO A 178 -13.12 -10.02 14.27
C PRO A 178 -11.94 -10.40 13.36
N TYR A 179 -11.64 -9.53 12.38
CA TYR A 179 -10.71 -9.79 11.28
C TYR A 179 -9.36 -10.38 11.74
N LEU A 180 -8.72 -9.75 12.74
CA LEU A 180 -7.42 -10.22 13.26
C LEU A 180 -7.51 -11.62 13.89
N LEU A 181 -8.55 -11.89 14.69
CA LEU A 181 -8.70 -13.20 15.33
C LEU A 181 -8.89 -14.31 14.30
N PHE A 182 -9.63 -14.01 13.23
CA PHE A 182 -9.84 -14.97 12.16
C PHE A 182 -8.56 -15.26 11.38
N ILE A 183 -7.76 -14.23 11.07
CA ILE A 183 -6.45 -14.40 10.41
C ILE A 183 -5.50 -15.21 11.29
N ILE A 184 -5.44 -14.94 12.59
CA ILE A 184 -4.63 -15.71 13.55
C ILE A 184 -5.02 -17.19 13.51
N ALA A 185 -6.31 -17.49 13.64
CA ALA A 185 -6.80 -18.87 13.60
C ALA A 185 -6.43 -19.56 12.28
N LEU A 186 -6.59 -18.87 11.16
CA LEU A 186 -6.27 -19.41 9.84
C LEU A 186 -4.77 -19.63 9.64
N LYS A 187 -3.92 -18.69 10.10
CA LYS A 187 -2.46 -18.85 10.04
C LYS A 187 -1.99 -20.06 10.84
N ILE A 188 -2.58 -20.30 12.02
CA ILE A 188 -2.25 -21.46 12.85
C ILE A 188 -2.66 -22.77 12.15
N VAL A 189 -3.85 -22.84 11.57
CA VAL A 189 -4.41 -24.06 10.97
C VAL A 189 -3.83 -24.32 9.56
N ALA A 190 -3.86 -23.34 8.70
CA ALA A 190 -3.50 -23.47 7.29
C ALA A 190 -2.05 -23.06 6.97
N GLY A 191 -1.41 -22.27 7.83
CA GLY A 191 -0.05 -21.77 7.64
C GLY A 191 0.97 -22.85 7.36
N PRO A 192 1.06 -23.96 8.15
CA PRO A 192 2.03 -25.03 7.91
C PRO A 192 1.86 -25.69 6.52
N ALA A 193 0.62 -25.85 6.05
CA ALA A 193 0.35 -26.43 4.74
C ALA A 193 0.69 -25.44 3.61
N LEU A 194 0.39 -24.15 3.78
CA LEU A 194 0.62 -23.10 2.80
C LEU A 194 2.09 -22.68 2.71
N ASN A 195 2.85 -22.75 3.80
CA ASN A 195 4.28 -22.41 3.80
C ASN A 195 5.11 -23.36 2.90
N ASN A 196 4.61 -24.56 2.62
CA ASN A 196 5.23 -25.48 1.68
C ASN A 196 4.94 -25.11 0.21
N VAL A 197 3.94 -24.26 -0.03
CA VAL A 197 3.60 -23.74 -1.36
C VAL A 197 4.34 -22.41 -1.55
N THR A 198 5.65 -22.47 -1.73
CA THR A 198 6.43 -21.27 -2.06
C THR A 198 6.52 -21.15 -3.58
N LEU A 199 6.24 -19.96 -4.11
CA LEU A 199 6.45 -19.65 -5.52
C LEU A 199 7.94 -19.49 -5.89
N GLY A 200 8.84 -19.86 -4.99
CA GLY A 200 10.29 -19.87 -5.19
C GLY A 200 10.98 -18.49 -5.18
N PHE A 201 10.27 -17.43 -5.50
CA PHE A 201 10.80 -16.05 -5.55
C PHE A 201 10.40 -15.19 -4.34
N LEU A 202 9.47 -15.65 -3.50
CA LEU A 202 9.05 -14.95 -2.28
C LEU A 202 9.66 -15.61 -1.04
N PRO A 203 10.03 -14.81 -0.01
CA PRO A 203 10.45 -15.35 1.27
C PRO A 203 9.34 -16.20 1.92
N LYS A 204 9.76 -17.16 2.77
CA LYS A 204 8.81 -18.01 3.50
C LYS A 204 7.87 -17.15 4.37
N GLY A 205 6.57 -17.45 4.30
CA GLY A 205 5.52 -16.75 5.02
C GLY A 205 4.90 -15.57 4.27
N VAL A 206 5.61 -14.91 3.34
CA VAL A 206 5.08 -13.78 2.57
C VAL A 206 3.87 -14.21 1.74
N PHE A 207 4.02 -15.28 0.94
CA PHE A 207 2.93 -15.79 0.12
C PHE A 207 1.72 -16.22 0.96
N THR A 208 1.97 -16.91 2.08
CA THR A 208 0.93 -17.36 3.00
C THR A 208 0.13 -16.20 3.57
N LEU A 209 0.80 -15.15 4.07
CA LEU A 209 0.12 -13.97 4.61
C LEU A 209 -0.60 -13.19 3.52
N ALA A 210 0.03 -12.98 2.36
CA ALA A 210 -0.59 -12.29 1.24
C ALA A 210 -1.86 -13.02 0.76
N LEU A 211 -1.84 -14.36 0.70
CA LEU A 211 -3.00 -15.17 0.34
C LEU A 211 -4.12 -15.06 1.40
N ILE A 212 -3.77 -15.17 2.69
CA ILE A 212 -4.74 -15.04 3.78
C ILE A 212 -5.39 -13.65 3.74
N PHE A 213 -4.59 -12.59 3.63
CA PHE A 213 -5.12 -11.23 3.53
C PHE A 213 -5.96 -11.02 2.26
N THR A 214 -5.59 -11.63 1.14
CA THR A 214 -6.39 -11.62 -0.09
C THR A 214 -7.76 -12.24 0.13
N VAL A 215 -7.81 -13.46 0.68
CA VAL A 215 -9.06 -14.21 0.87
C VAL A 215 -10.00 -13.52 1.85
N PHE A 216 -9.48 -12.78 2.82
CA PHE A 216 -10.28 -12.09 3.85
C PHE A 216 -10.26 -10.56 3.73
N GLY A 217 -9.54 -9.99 2.77
CA GLY A 217 -9.50 -8.56 2.53
C GLY A 217 -10.38 -8.05 1.38
N TRP A 218 -10.88 -8.93 0.51
CA TRP A 218 -11.63 -8.55 -0.68
C TRP A 218 -13.02 -7.96 -0.42
N PHE A 219 -13.63 -8.24 0.73
CA PHE A 219 -14.99 -7.81 1.04
C PHE A 219 -15.13 -6.28 1.13
N TYR A 220 -14.13 -5.59 1.65
CA TYR A 220 -14.16 -4.12 1.76
C TYR A 220 -14.12 -3.44 0.39
N PRO A 221 -13.15 -3.71 -0.51
CA PRO A 221 -13.18 -3.17 -1.86
C PRO A 221 -14.40 -3.64 -2.66
N ALA A 222 -14.90 -4.88 -2.47
CA ALA A 222 -16.10 -5.35 -3.13
C ALA A 222 -17.33 -4.51 -2.78
N ARG A 223 -17.52 -4.19 -1.49
CA ARG A 223 -18.63 -3.35 -1.03
C ARG A 223 -18.59 -1.96 -1.65
N ILE A 224 -17.40 -1.36 -1.72
CA ILE A 224 -17.22 -0.02 -2.31
C ILE A 224 -17.49 -0.07 -3.81
N MET A 225 -16.87 -1.00 -4.53
CA MET A 225 -17.03 -1.13 -5.98
C MET A 225 -18.47 -1.43 -6.34
N ARG A 226 -19.18 -2.28 -5.58
CA ARG A 226 -20.60 -2.52 -5.74
C ARG A 226 -21.41 -1.21 -5.66
N GLY A 227 -21.13 -0.36 -4.67
CA GLY A 227 -21.80 0.93 -4.52
C GLY A 227 -21.60 1.85 -5.72
N VAL A 228 -20.37 1.95 -6.22
CA VAL A 228 -20.04 2.74 -7.42
C VAL A 228 -20.72 2.16 -8.67
N VAL A 229 -20.68 0.84 -8.87
CA VAL A 229 -21.28 0.17 -10.02
C VAL A 229 -22.81 0.36 -10.04
N LEU A 230 -23.47 0.28 -8.87
CA LEU A 230 -24.91 0.54 -8.77
C LEU A 230 -25.29 1.94 -9.27
N SER A 231 -24.47 2.96 -8.98
CA SER A 231 -24.71 4.32 -9.46
C SER A 231 -24.40 4.51 -10.94
N LEU A 232 -23.34 3.82 -11.45
CA LEU A 232 -22.95 3.92 -12.86
C LEU A 232 -23.90 3.18 -13.79
N ARG A 233 -24.46 2.07 -13.34
CA ARG A 233 -25.37 1.24 -14.11
C ARG A 233 -26.63 1.97 -14.60
N GLU A 234 -27.09 2.95 -13.83
CA GLU A 234 -28.28 3.78 -14.13
C GLU A 234 -27.96 4.99 -15.04
N LYS A 235 -26.73 5.07 -15.57
CA LYS A 235 -26.32 6.17 -16.45
C LYS A 235 -26.68 5.90 -17.90
N GLU A 236 -26.98 6.97 -18.66
CA GLU A 236 -27.41 6.95 -20.06
C GLU A 236 -26.46 6.17 -20.98
N PHE A 237 -25.14 6.26 -20.76
CA PHE A 237 -24.16 5.55 -21.59
C PHE A 237 -24.27 4.02 -21.45
N VAL A 238 -24.68 3.51 -20.28
CA VAL A 238 -24.91 2.07 -20.07
C VAL A 238 -26.19 1.63 -20.77
N GLU A 239 -27.23 2.46 -20.69
CA GLU A 239 -28.50 2.21 -21.36
C GLU A 239 -28.33 2.22 -22.89
N ALA A 240 -27.63 3.20 -23.43
CA ALA A 240 -27.27 3.25 -24.83
C ALA A 240 -26.49 2.02 -25.31
N ALA A 241 -25.52 1.56 -24.49
CA ALA A 241 -24.78 0.33 -24.80
C ALA A 241 -25.68 -0.92 -24.84
N ARG A 242 -26.68 -1.00 -23.96
CA ARG A 242 -27.70 -2.08 -24.00
C ARG A 242 -28.58 -2.00 -25.24
N MET A 243 -29.04 -0.82 -25.60
CA MET A 243 -29.88 -0.62 -26.80
C MET A 243 -29.15 -0.99 -28.09
N THR A 244 -27.83 -0.83 -28.16
CA THR A 244 -26.99 -1.27 -29.28
C THR A 244 -26.63 -2.75 -29.24
N GLY A 245 -27.16 -3.52 -28.28
CA GLY A 245 -26.97 -4.98 -28.19
C GLY A 245 -25.65 -5.40 -27.56
N ALA A 246 -24.98 -4.57 -26.77
CA ALA A 246 -23.77 -4.96 -26.06
C ALA A 246 -24.08 -6.03 -25.00
N SER A 247 -23.28 -7.10 -24.96
CA SER A 247 -23.39 -8.13 -23.93
C SER A 247 -23.00 -7.61 -22.53
N ASP A 248 -23.54 -8.22 -21.48
CA ASP A 248 -23.25 -7.82 -20.09
C ASP A 248 -21.76 -7.78 -19.77
N LEU A 249 -21.00 -8.78 -20.24
CA LEU A 249 -19.54 -8.83 -20.06
C LEU A 249 -18.84 -7.64 -20.75
N ARG A 250 -19.31 -7.26 -21.96
CA ARG A 250 -18.79 -6.10 -22.68
C ARG A 250 -19.11 -4.81 -21.93
N ILE A 251 -20.31 -4.67 -21.38
CA ILE A 251 -20.70 -3.50 -20.57
C ILE A 251 -19.84 -3.41 -19.32
N MET A 252 -19.69 -4.49 -18.57
CA MET A 252 -18.85 -4.52 -17.39
C MET A 252 -17.38 -4.17 -17.68
N ARG A 253 -16.78 -4.78 -18.72
CA ARG A 253 -15.36 -4.60 -19.02
C ARG A 253 -15.05 -3.27 -19.70
N SER A 254 -15.87 -2.85 -20.68
CA SER A 254 -15.53 -1.72 -21.56
C SER A 254 -16.20 -0.42 -21.14
N HIS A 255 -17.30 -0.47 -20.39
CA HIS A 255 -18.05 0.72 -19.99
C HIS A 255 -17.98 0.99 -18.48
N LEU A 256 -18.06 -0.03 -17.61
CA LEU A 256 -18.05 0.18 -16.16
C LEU A 256 -16.63 0.17 -15.57
N LEU A 257 -15.81 -0.85 -15.89
CA LEU A 257 -14.47 -1.00 -15.31
C LEU A 257 -13.56 0.22 -15.50
N PRO A 258 -13.53 0.93 -16.65
CA PRO A 258 -12.72 2.15 -16.78
C PRO A 258 -13.12 3.27 -15.82
N HIS A 259 -14.39 3.35 -15.43
CA HIS A 259 -14.86 4.32 -14.43
C HIS A 259 -14.50 3.92 -12.99
N LEU A 260 -14.15 2.68 -12.75
CA LEU A 260 -13.69 2.18 -11.44
C LEU A 260 -12.19 2.41 -11.21
N VAL A 261 -11.40 2.79 -12.23
CA VAL A 261 -9.94 2.93 -12.10
C VAL A 261 -9.56 3.94 -11.03
N ALA A 262 -10.23 5.10 -10.98
CA ALA A 262 -9.98 6.12 -9.97
C ALA A 262 -10.23 5.59 -8.54
N PRO A 263 -11.41 5.07 -8.17
CA PRO A 263 -11.61 4.49 -6.86
C PRO A 263 -10.70 3.27 -6.58
N ILE A 264 -10.38 2.44 -7.59
CA ILE A 264 -9.43 1.33 -7.40
C ILE A 264 -8.07 1.84 -6.94
N ILE A 265 -7.50 2.84 -7.61
CA ILE A 265 -6.17 3.39 -7.26
C ILE A 265 -6.20 3.97 -5.84
N VAL A 266 -7.19 4.81 -5.53
CA VAL A 266 -7.32 5.46 -4.22
C VAL A 266 -7.44 4.43 -3.09
N TYR A 267 -8.34 3.47 -3.22
CA TYR A 267 -8.54 2.47 -2.16
C TYR A 267 -7.37 1.49 -2.06
N SER A 268 -6.66 1.21 -3.16
CA SER A 268 -5.46 0.37 -3.11
C SER A 268 -4.38 0.95 -2.22
N THR A 269 -4.12 2.26 -2.28
CA THR A 269 -3.09 2.89 -1.44
C THR A 269 -3.45 2.82 0.05
N LEU A 270 -4.71 3.02 0.42
CA LEU A 270 -5.19 2.91 1.80
C LEU A 270 -5.13 1.46 2.31
N ILE A 271 -5.47 0.49 1.45
CA ILE A 271 -5.42 -0.94 1.81
C ILE A 271 -3.99 -1.42 1.99
N ILE A 272 -3.01 -0.93 1.18
CA ILE A 272 -1.58 -1.25 1.37
C ILE A 272 -1.14 -0.85 2.79
N ALA A 273 -1.43 0.38 3.22
CA ALA A 273 -1.08 0.85 4.56
C ALA A 273 -1.69 -0.04 5.66
N THR A 274 -2.97 -0.41 5.51
CA THR A 274 -3.67 -1.29 6.44
C THR A 274 -3.07 -2.70 6.48
N ASN A 275 -2.72 -3.28 5.34
CA ASN A 275 -2.11 -4.61 5.25
C ASN A 275 -0.70 -4.63 5.84
N ILE A 276 0.12 -3.59 5.62
CA ILE A 276 1.44 -3.46 6.25
C ILE A 276 1.30 -3.41 7.78
N LEU A 277 0.35 -2.63 8.30
CA LEU A 277 0.10 -2.55 9.74
C LEU A 277 -0.42 -3.87 10.31
N ALA A 278 -1.28 -4.58 9.59
CA ALA A 278 -1.79 -5.89 9.98
C ALA A 278 -0.67 -6.95 9.96
N GLU A 279 0.21 -6.96 8.94
CA GLU A 279 1.42 -7.82 8.90
C GLU A 279 2.29 -7.54 10.11
N ALA A 280 2.59 -6.27 10.37
CA ALA A 280 3.43 -5.88 11.50
C ALA A 280 2.84 -6.33 12.84
N GLY A 281 1.53 -6.18 13.04
CA GLY A 281 0.83 -6.65 14.24
C GLY A 281 0.90 -8.18 14.42
N LEU A 282 0.67 -8.95 13.35
CA LEU A 282 0.78 -10.41 13.38
C LEU A 282 2.22 -10.87 13.62
N SER A 283 3.18 -10.25 12.95
CA SER A 283 4.60 -10.57 13.11
C SER A 283 5.10 -10.21 14.53
N PHE A 284 4.63 -9.12 15.10
CA PHE A 284 4.87 -8.75 16.50
C PHE A 284 4.37 -9.81 17.47
N LEU A 285 3.21 -10.41 17.20
CA LEU A 285 2.64 -11.51 17.99
C LEU A 285 3.30 -12.88 17.70
N GLY A 286 4.32 -12.94 16.83
CA GLY A 286 4.96 -14.20 16.43
C GLY A 286 4.15 -15.06 15.45
N LEU A 287 3.09 -14.52 14.88
CA LEU A 287 2.16 -15.22 13.96
C LEU A 287 2.25 -14.72 12.52
N GLY A 288 3.18 -13.81 12.23
CA GLY A 288 3.40 -13.23 10.91
C GLY A 288 4.43 -13.98 10.08
N ILE A 289 5.51 -13.28 9.75
CA ILE A 289 6.63 -13.79 8.95
C ILE A 289 7.49 -14.72 9.79
N ASP A 290 7.84 -15.89 9.22
CA ASP A 290 8.62 -16.90 9.90
C ASP A 290 10.11 -16.49 10.01
N LEU A 291 10.70 -16.70 11.19
CA LEU A 291 12.13 -16.50 11.41
C LEU A 291 12.94 -17.49 10.55
N PRO A 292 14.15 -17.14 10.10
CA PRO A 292 14.93 -15.95 10.41
C PRO A 292 14.66 -14.74 9.52
N THR A 293 13.68 -14.81 8.59
CA THR A 293 13.35 -13.73 7.66
C THR A 293 12.94 -12.46 8.42
N PRO A 294 13.61 -11.31 8.20
CA PRO A 294 13.25 -10.09 8.89
C PRO A 294 11.96 -9.51 8.33
N SER A 295 11.09 -8.97 9.19
CA SER A 295 10.04 -8.01 8.87
C SER A 295 10.02 -6.94 9.95
N TRP A 296 9.45 -5.78 9.69
CA TRP A 296 9.40 -4.73 10.70
C TRP A 296 8.64 -5.16 11.94
N GLY A 297 7.58 -5.96 11.77
CA GLY A 297 6.81 -6.48 12.90
C GLY A 297 7.59 -7.46 13.77
N ASN A 298 8.34 -8.40 13.17
CA ASN A 298 9.14 -9.34 13.95
C ASN A 298 10.38 -8.71 14.59
N LEU A 299 10.90 -7.60 14.04
CA LEU A 299 11.91 -6.79 14.71
C LEU A 299 11.35 -6.12 15.97
N LEU A 300 10.11 -5.63 15.90
CA LEU A 300 9.44 -5.07 17.08
C LEU A 300 9.12 -6.10 18.16
N SER A 301 8.97 -7.39 17.82
CA SER A 301 8.65 -8.44 18.80
C SER A 301 9.75 -8.65 19.87
N THR A 302 10.98 -8.24 19.56
CA THR A 302 12.10 -8.28 20.53
C THR A 302 12.19 -7.00 21.39
N ALA A 303 11.51 -5.93 21.00
CA ALA A 303 11.60 -4.65 21.71
C ALA A 303 11.14 -4.68 23.18
N PRO A 304 10.13 -5.48 23.60
CA PRO A 304 9.73 -5.58 25.00
C PRO A 304 10.84 -5.96 25.96
N ASP A 305 11.82 -6.74 25.51
CA ASP A 305 12.95 -7.20 26.33
C ASP A 305 13.99 -6.09 26.52
N TYR A 306 14.06 -5.12 25.62
CA TYR A 306 15.16 -4.16 25.52
C TYR A 306 14.75 -2.67 25.58
N TYR A 307 13.46 -2.33 25.59
CA TYR A 307 13.00 -0.93 25.44
C TYR A 307 13.52 0.01 26.54
N ARG A 308 13.91 -0.52 27.71
CA ARG A 308 14.44 0.28 28.82
C ARG A 308 15.93 0.58 28.68
N THR A 309 16.68 -0.23 27.96
CA THR A 309 18.14 -0.13 27.85
C THR A 309 18.62 0.13 26.43
N GLN A 310 17.95 -0.42 25.43
CA GLN A 310 18.25 -0.34 24.00
C GLN A 310 17.05 0.15 23.19
N VAL A 311 16.65 1.39 23.44
CA VAL A 311 15.43 2.00 22.90
C VAL A 311 15.40 2.03 21.36
N TRP A 312 16.53 2.02 20.67
CA TRP A 312 16.62 2.03 19.21
C TRP A 312 15.99 0.79 18.56
N ILE A 313 15.97 -0.37 19.25
CA ILE A 313 15.32 -1.60 18.76
C ILE A 313 13.80 -1.39 18.57
N LEU A 314 13.20 -0.53 19.37
CA LEU A 314 11.80 -0.12 19.23
C LEU A 314 11.64 1.00 18.20
N ILE A 315 12.51 2.04 18.29
CA ILE A 315 12.33 3.28 17.53
C ILE A 315 12.49 3.04 16.03
N PHE A 316 13.55 2.35 15.58
CA PHE A 316 13.84 2.26 14.15
C PHE A 316 12.80 1.45 13.35
N PRO A 317 12.39 0.23 13.74
CA PRO A 317 11.34 -0.48 13.04
C PRO A 317 9.97 0.20 13.23
N GLY A 318 9.71 0.80 14.40
CA GLY A 318 8.48 1.56 14.65
C GLY A 318 8.36 2.79 13.73
N LEU A 319 9.43 3.56 13.55
CA LEU A 319 9.47 4.67 12.60
C LEU A 319 9.34 4.21 11.16
N ALA A 320 9.94 3.07 10.79
CA ALA A 320 9.79 2.52 9.44
C ALA A 320 8.33 2.22 9.12
N ILE A 321 7.59 1.58 10.03
CA ILE A 321 6.15 1.32 9.89
C ILE A 321 5.36 2.63 9.83
N LEU A 322 5.63 3.56 10.76
CA LEU A 322 4.93 4.84 10.83
C LEU A 322 5.08 5.66 9.55
N ILE A 323 6.33 5.84 9.09
CA ILE A 323 6.63 6.63 7.88
C ILE A 323 5.97 5.97 6.65
N THR A 324 6.04 4.65 6.54
CA THR A 324 5.48 3.91 5.40
C THR A 324 3.96 4.02 5.38
N THR A 325 3.28 3.74 6.49
CA THR A 325 1.82 3.79 6.55
C THR A 325 1.30 5.21 6.36
N MET A 326 1.98 6.21 6.92
CA MET A 326 1.66 7.62 6.72
C MET A 326 1.85 8.05 5.26
N ALA A 327 2.95 7.63 4.61
CA ALA A 327 3.22 7.95 3.22
C ALA A 327 2.15 7.36 2.28
N PHE A 328 1.74 6.10 2.48
CA PHE A 328 0.68 5.49 1.68
C PHE A 328 -0.69 6.15 1.92
N ASN A 329 -1.03 6.51 3.15
CA ASN A 329 -2.29 7.18 3.47
C ASN A 329 -2.35 8.58 2.83
N LEU A 330 -1.31 9.41 3.04
CA LEU A 330 -1.24 10.75 2.44
C LEU A 330 -1.20 10.71 0.91
N LEU A 331 -0.53 9.71 0.33
CA LEU A 331 -0.55 9.48 -1.11
C LEU A 331 -1.97 9.13 -1.59
N GLY A 332 -2.68 8.27 -0.85
CA GLY A 332 -4.05 7.89 -1.15
C GLY A 332 -5.01 9.08 -1.11
N ASP A 333 -4.90 9.93 -0.10
CA ASP A 333 -5.69 11.15 0.04
C ASP A 333 -5.41 12.13 -1.12
N GLY A 334 -4.13 12.38 -1.44
CA GLY A 334 -3.75 13.24 -2.55
C GLY A 334 -4.18 12.70 -3.92
N LEU A 335 -4.17 11.38 -4.12
CA LEU A 335 -4.73 10.77 -5.33
C LEU A 335 -6.26 10.94 -5.38
N ARG A 336 -6.95 10.76 -4.25
CA ARG A 336 -8.40 10.98 -4.15
C ARG A 336 -8.77 12.41 -4.56
N ASP A 337 -8.05 13.42 -4.03
CA ASP A 337 -8.29 14.82 -4.35
C ASP A 337 -7.99 15.15 -5.82
N ALA A 338 -6.96 14.52 -6.40
CA ALA A 338 -6.62 14.67 -7.81
C ALA A 338 -7.70 14.09 -8.75
N PHE A 339 -8.34 12.98 -8.36
CA PHE A 339 -9.42 12.34 -9.12
C PHE A 339 -10.78 13.01 -8.92
N ASP A 340 -10.99 13.80 -7.88
CA ASP A 340 -12.28 14.46 -7.63
C ASP A 340 -12.48 15.62 -8.62
N PRO A 341 -13.52 15.57 -9.49
CA PRO A 341 -13.79 16.64 -10.43
C PRO A 341 -14.28 17.93 -9.75
N ARG A 342 -14.73 17.86 -8.49
CA ARG A 342 -15.27 18.99 -7.74
C ARG A 342 -14.21 19.75 -6.94
N SER A 343 -12.99 19.22 -6.81
CA SER A 343 -11.91 19.95 -6.19
C SER A 343 -11.59 21.19 -7.05
N THR A 344 -11.93 22.36 -6.56
CA THR A 344 -11.58 23.65 -7.16
C THR A 344 -10.06 23.80 -7.19
N ILE A 345 -9.54 24.14 -8.36
CA ILE A 345 -8.12 24.43 -8.60
C ILE A 345 -7.75 25.75 -7.93
#